data_630eb6749a791de3e1362d0984578989
#
_entry.id   630eb6749a791de3e1362d0984578989
#
_cell.length_a   1.000
_cell.length_b   1.000
_cell.length_c   1.000
_cell.angle_alpha   90.00
_cell.angle_beta   90.00
_cell.angle_gamma   90.00
#
_symmetry.space_group_name_H-M   'P 1'
#
loop_
_entity.id
_entity.type
_entity.pdbx_description
1 polymer ?
#
loop_
_entity_poly.entity_id
_entity_poly.type
_entity_poly.pdbx_seq_one_letter_code
_entity_poly.pdbx_strand_id
1 'polypeptide(L)'
;PHRHLQLLPRNKDEISCPRDLWFQKQLASKRRIETTSDSLLNSCSVVSRFNPSKNQDEQAQHLYDCYLSLSKQLGNGHPSQDQRPRSFYNLLLTPQWMAMVRRRREGAAGFSINALGFAGYLLATASADRNWLKVHGPEALLREVVLEIRGNTVVESSP
;
A
#
# COMPACT_ATOMS: atom_id res chain seq x y z
N PRO A 1 -15.80 11.53 3.08
CA PRO A 1 -14.91 10.39 3.40
C PRO A 1 -14.09 10.73 4.64
N HIS A 2 -14.20 9.92 5.68
CA HIS A 2 -13.42 10.08 6.90
C HIS A 2 -12.20 9.15 6.84
N ARG A 3 -11.15 9.55 7.54
CA ARG A 3 -9.92 8.77 7.64
C ARG A 3 -10.07 7.78 8.79
N HIS A 4 -9.71 6.53 8.57
CA HIS A 4 -9.64 5.51 9.60
C HIS A 4 -8.19 5.19 9.91
N LEU A 5 -7.86 5.15 11.19
CA LEU A 5 -6.58 4.65 11.70
C LEU A 5 -6.84 3.36 12.47
N GLN A 6 -6.05 2.34 12.18
CA GLN A 6 -6.07 1.06 12.89
C GLN A 6 -4.68 0.77 13.43
N LEU A 7 -4.60 0.49 14.74
CA LEU A 7 -3.37 0.11 15.41
C LEU A 7 -3.47 -1.37 15.80
N LEU A 8 -2.47 -2.14 15.40
CA LEU A 8 -2.34 -3.55 15.79
C LEU A 8 -1.19 -3.68 16.77
N PRO A 9 -1.42 -4.21 17.98
CA PRO A 9 -0.35 -4.55 18.89
C PRO A 9 0.50 -5.67 18.27
N ARG A 10 1.79 -5.64 18.56
CA ARG A 10 2.76 -6.61 18.05
C ARG A 10 3.75 -6.96 19.15
N ASN A 11 4.09 -8.24 19.25
CA ASN A 11 5.23 -8.70 20.04
C ASN A 11 6.53 -8.35 19.32
N LYS A 12 7.60 -8.10 20.08
CA LYS A 12 8.90 -7.65 19.51
C LYS A 12 9.51 -8.64 18.52
N ASP A 13 9.24 -9.93 18.69
CA ASP A 13 9.82 -11.03 17.91
C ASP A 13 8.92 -11.48 16.74
N GLU A 14 7.76 -10.81 16.55
CA GLU A 14 6.84 -11.14 15.47
C GLU A 14 7.09 -10.28 14.23
N ILE A 15 6.81 -10.84 13.04
CA ILE A 15 6.77 -10.10 11.79
C ILE A 15 5.67 -9.02 11.86
N SER A 16 5.88 -7.89 11.20
CA SER A 16 4.95 -6.75 11.27
C SER A 16 3.55 -7.07 10.74
N CYS A 17 3.48 -7.93 9.72
CA CYS A 17 2.23 -8.40 9.12
C CYS A 17 2.52 -9.62 8.24
N PRO A 18 1.51 -10.40 7.81
CA PRO A 18 1.70 -11.56 6.93
C PRO A 18 2.48 -11.27 5.65
N ARG A 19 2.39 -10.05 5.11
CA ARG A 19 3.13 -9.62 3.91
C ARG A 19 4.42 -8.83 4.19
N ASP A 20 4.88 -8.81 5.43
CA ASP A 20 6.08 -8.04 5.84
C ASP A 20 7.30 -8.39 4.98
N LEU A 21 7.57 -9.68 4.78
CA LEU A 21 8.69 -10.14 3.94
C LEU A 21 8.59 -9.64 2.49
N TRP A 22 7.37 -9.53 1.95
CA TRP A 22 7.17 -8.98 0.61
C TRP A 22 7.57 -7.50 0.57
N PHE A 23 7.08 -6.69 1.51
CA PHE A 23 7.42 -5.27 1.59
C PHE A 23 8.92 -5.06 1.82
N GLN A 24 9.56 -5.87 2.66
CA GLN A 24 11.01 -5.81 2.88
C GLN A 24 11.83 -6.15 1.63
N LYS A 25 11.41 -7.13 0.83
CA LYS A 25 12.03 -7.44 -0.47
C LYS A 25 11.95 -6.26 -1.44
N GLN A 26 10.84 -5.55 -1.48
CA GLN A 26 10.71 -4.34 -2.30
C GLN A 26 11.71 -3.25 -1.88
N LEU A 27 11.98 -3.12 -0.58
CA LEU A 27 12.99 -2.19 -0.05
C LEU A 27 14.43 -2.57 -0.41
N ALA A 28 14.72 -3.85 -0.53
CA ALA A 28 16.06 -4.35 -0.89
C ALA A 28 16.33 -4.26 -2.41
N SER A 29 15.28 -4.24 -3.21
CA SER A 29 15.38 -4.19 -4.66
C SER A 29 15.43 -2.75 -5.16
N LYS A 30 16.52 -2.37 -5.84
CA LYS A 30 16.62 -1.12 -6.59
C LYS A 30 15.84 -1.16 -7.93
N ARG A 31 15.35 -2.31 -8.34
CA ARG A 31 14.53 -2.54 -9.53
C ARG A 31 13.20 -3.17 -9.11
N ARG A 32 12.10 -2.78 -9.76
CA ARG A 32 10.83 -3.51 -9.65
C ARG A 32 11.10 -4.97 -9.99
N ILE A 33 10.90 -5.87 -9.02
CA ILE A 33 11.03 -7.31 -9.26
C ILE A 33 9.76 -7.75 -9.97
N GLU A 34 9.88 -8.12 -11.23
CA GLU A 34 8.84 -8.83 -11.96
C GLU A 34 8.86 -10.30 -11.55
N THR A 35 8.29 -10.63 -10.42
CA THR A 35 7.95 -12.01 -10.09
C THR A 35 6.46 -12.21 -10.34
N THR A 36 6.12 -13.30 -11.00
CA THR A 36 4.77 -13.58 -11.51
C THR A 36 3.68 -13.66 -10.46
N SER A 37 4.01 -13.92 -9.19
CA SER A 37 3.05 -13.98 -8.09
C SER A 37 2.78 -12.65 -7.40
N ASP A 38 3.72 -11.70 -7.46
CA ASP A 38 3.66 -10.43 -6.71
C ASP A 38 3.48 -9.19 -7.60
N SER A 39 3.17 -9.39 -8.89
CA SER A 39 3.07 -8.33 -9.90
C SER A 39 2.01 -7.28 -9.54
N LEU A 40 0.93 -7.68 -8.87
CA LEU A 40 -0.17 -6.81 -8.53
C LEU A 40 0.26 -5.65 -7.62
N LEU A 41 0.88 -5.95 -6.48
CA LEU A 41 1.30 -4.91 -5.54
C LEU A 41 2.43 -4.05 -6.11
N ASN A 42 3.28 -4.61 -6.98
CA ASN A 42 4.32 -3.86 -7.69
C ASN A 42 3.74 -2.78 -8.61
N SER A 43 2.58 -3.02 -9.21
CA SER A 43 1.93 -2.07 -10.11
C SER A 43 1.07 -1.01 -9.42
N CYS A 44 0.77 -1.16 -8.13
CA CYS A 44 -0.14 -0.27 -7.42
C CYS A 44 0.38 0.26 -6.08
N SER A 45 1.60 -0.11 -5.66
CA SER A 45 2.18 0.31 -4.39
C SER A 45 3.60 0.84 -4.51
N VAL A 46 3.99 1.63 -3.52
CA VAL A 46 5.35 2.10 -3.28
C VAL A 46 5.71 1.93 -1.81
N VAL A 47 6.98 1.63 -1.54
CA VAL A 47 7.47 1.34 -0.19
C VAL A 47 8.72 2.18 0.08
N SER A 48 8.84 2.72 1.29
CA SER A 48 10.03 3.42 1.77
C SER A 48 10.47 2.86 3.12
N ARG A 49 11.77 2.72 3.28
CA ARG A 49 12.37 2.41 4.58
C ARG A 49 12.56 3.70 5.36
N PHE A 50 12.42 3.63 6.67
CA PHE A 50 12.91 4.67 7.55
C PHE A 50 13.60 4.05 8.77
N ASN A 51 14.52 4.81 9.36
CA ASN A 51 15.20 4.44 10.59
C ASN A 51 14.57 5.22 11.74
N PRO A 52 14.15 4.56 12.82
CA PRO A 52 13.63 5.25 13.98
C PRO A 52 14.68 6.24 14.55
N SER A 53 14.29 7.49 14.78
CA SER A 53 15.07 8.45 15.54
C SER A 53 14.68 8.42 17.02
N LYS A 54 15.62 8.74 17.91
CA LYS A 54 15.32 8.94 19.34
C LYS A 54 14.65 10.29 19.61
N ASN A 55 14.81 11.25 18.70
CA ASN A 55 14.16 12.55 18.75
C ASN A 55 12.80 12.46 18.06
N GLN A 56 11.73 12.80 18.79
CA GLN A 56 10.35 12.72 18.28
C GLN A 56 10.08 13.68 17.12
N ASP A 57 10.63 14.89 17.17
CA ASP A 57 10.43 15.90 16.11
C ASP A 57 11.13 15.49 14.81
N GLU A 58 12.36 14.98 14.91
CA GLU A 58 13.06 14.40 13.76
C GLU A 58 12.34 13.18 13.19
N GLN A 59 11.80 12.34 14.05
CA GLN A 59 11.02 11.18 13.64
C GLN A 59 9.76 11.60 12.90
N ALA A 60 9.02 12.59 13.41
CA ALA A 60 7.81 13.10 12.78
C ALA A 60 8.11 13.72 11.40
N GLN A 61 9.17 14.54 11.32
CA GLN A 61 9.60 15.13 10.05
C GLN A 61 10.00 14.05 9.05
N HIS A 62 10.79 13.06 9.46
CA HIS A 62 11.22 11.96 8.59
C HIS A 62 10.03 11.13 8.07
N LEU A 63 9.06 10.83 8.92
CA LEU A 63 7.82 10.14 8.51
C LEU A 63 7.03 10.98 7.51
N TYR A 64 6.95 12.28 7.72
CA TYR A 64 6.26 13.19 6.82
C TYR A 64 6.96 13.26 5.45
N ASP A 65 8.27 13.35 5.41
CA ASP A 65 9.07 13.35 4.18
C ASP A 65 8.91 12.03 3.41
N CYS A 66 8.91 10.89 4.11
CA CYS A 66 8.59 9.60 3.52
C CYS A 66 7.20 9.60 2.89
N TYR A 67 6.20 10.09 3.60
CA TYR A 67 4.82 10.18 3.10
C TYR A 67 4.72 11.05 1.83
N LEU A 68 5.38 12.23 1.80
CA LEU A 68 5.44 13.10 0.64
C LEU A 68 6.07 12.38 -0.57
N SER A 69 7.20 11.72 -0.33
CA SER A 69 7.94 10.96 -1.34
C SER A 69 7.10 9.84 -1.93
N LEU A 70 6.43 9.03 -1.09
CA LEU A 70 5.55 7.95 -1.53
C LEU A 70 4.36 8.47 -2.32
N SER A 71 3.72 9.57 -1.87
CA SER A 71 2.60 10.19 -2.58
C SER A 71 2.99 10.64 -3.98
N LYS A 72 4.16 11.27 -4.12
CA LYS A 72 4.72 11.69 -5.41
C LYS A 72 5.02 10.50 -6.33
N GLN A 73 5.73 9.48 -5.82
CA GLN A 73 6.07 8.27 -6.57
C GLN A 73 4.83 7.52 -7.06
N LEU A 74 3.78 7.51 -6.25
CA LEU A 74 2.50 6.86 -6.57
C LEU A 74 1.64 7.70 -7.53
N GLY A 75 2.05 8.91 -7.87
CA GLY A 75 1.26 9.84 -8.69
C GLY A 75 0.01 10.37 -7.97
N ASN A 76 0.02 10.39 -6.65
CA ASN A 76 -1.12 10.78 -5.81
C ASN A 76 -1.18 12.28 -5.48
N GLY A 77 -0.25 13.04 -6.06
CA GLY A 77 -0.13 14.49 -5.86
C GLY A 77 0.84 14.85 -4.73
N HIS A 78 0.82 16.12 -4.35
CA HIS A 78 1.67 16.66 -3.28
C HIS A 78 0.80 17.09 -2.10
N PRO A 79 0.80 16.36 -0.98
CA PRO A 79 -0.13 16.57 0.14
C PRO A 79 -0.11 17.97 0.76
N SER A 80 0.98 18.74 0.62
CA SER A 80 1.06 20.13 1.10
C SER A 80 0.57 21.17 0.10
N GLN A 81 0.28 20.78 -1.15
CA GLN A 81 -0.13 21.67 -2.23
C GLN A 81 -1.53 21.33 -2.76
N ASP A 82 -1.82 20.02 -2.84
CA ASP A 82 -3.09 19.51 -3.35
C ASP A 82 -4.11 19.40 -2.19
N GLN A 83 -5.29 19.99 -2.34
CA GLN A 83 -6.35 19.91 -1.31
C GLN A 83 -6.81 18.47 -1.05
N ARG A 84 -6.70 17.59 -2.03
CA ARG A 84 -7.10 16.18 -1.96
C ARG A 84 -6.14 15.30 -2.75
N PRO A 85 -5.93 14.05 -2.32
CA PRO A 85 -5.20 13.07 -3.11
C PRO A 85 -5.91 12.81 -4.44
N ARG A 86 -5.14 12.57 -5.50
CA ARG A 86 -5.66 12.31 -6.86
C ARG A 86 -6.32 10.95 -7.00
N SER A 87 -6.07 10.02 -6.07
CA SER A 87 -6.72 8.73 -5.99
C SER A 87 -6.89 8.29 -4.53
N PHE A 88 -7.81 7.36 -4.29
CA PHE A 88 -7.88 6.70 -2.99
C PHE A 88 -6.62 5.88 -2.76
N TYR A 89 -6.17 5.82 -1.50
CA TYR A 89 -5.03 5.01 -1.11
C TYR A 89 -5.20 4.48 0.32
N ASN A 90 -4.44 3.44 0.61
CA ASN A 90 -4.19 2.97 1.96
C ASN A 90 -2.72 3.18 2.32
N LEU A 91 -2.47 3.57 3.56
CA LEU A 91 -1.15 3.72 4.14
C LEU A 91 -0.93 2.63 5.17
N LEU A 92 0.21 1.94 5.05
CA LEU A 92 0.69 0.96 6.01
C LEU A 92 1.95 1.53 6.65
N LEU A 93 2.05 1.42 7.96
CA LEU A 93 3.19 1.90 8.72
C LEU A 93 3.64 0.85 9.73
N THR A 94 4.92 0.56 9.72
CA THR A 94 5.59 -0.30 10.70
C THR A 94 6.77 0.44 11.32
N PRO A 95 7.46 -0.09 12.33
CA PRO A 95 8.68 0.54 12.84
C PRO A 95 9.82 0.67 11.84
N GLN A 96 9.81 -0.07 10.71
CA GLN A 96 10.91 -0.12 9.76
C GLN A 96 10.60 0.40 8.37
N TRP A 97 9.32 0.43 7.98
CA TRP A 97 8.91 0.84 6.64
C TRP A 97 7.51 1.44 6.60
N MET A 98 7.29 2.25 5.60
CA MET A 98 6.00 2.81 5.22
C MET A 98 5.69 2.38 3.79
N ALA A 99 4.46 1.96 3.54
CA ALA A 99 3.98 1.63 2.20
C ALA A 99 2.68 2.35 1.89
N MET A 100 2.52 2.77 0.64
CA MET A 100 1.29 3.37 0.13
C MET A 100 0.77 2.56 -1.04
N VAL A 101 -0.51 2.21 -1.02
CA VAL A 101 -1.17 1.40 -2.05
C VAL A 101 -2.33 2.18 -2.64
N ARG A 102 -2.34 2.35 -3.97
CA ARG A 102 -3.47 2.98 -4.69
C ARG A 102 -4.64 2.02 -4.81
N ARG A 103 -5.83 2.56 -4.67
CA ARG A 103 -7.06 1.79 -4.92
C ARG A 103 -8.10 2.59 -5.67
N ARG A 104 -8.97 1.87 -6.36
CA ARG A 104 -10.10 2.43 -7.14
C ARG A 104 -11.44 2.30 -6.42
N ARG A 105 -11.58 1.36 -5.49
CA ARG A 105 -12.82 1.11 -4.73
C ARG A 105 -12.54 0.55 -3.33
N GLU A 106 -13.56 0.53 -2.48
CA GLU A 106 -13.41 0.12 -1.08
C GLU A 106 -13.39 -1.38 -0.86
N GLY A 107 -13.96 -2.15 -1.79
CA GLY A 107 -14.02 -3.61 -1.63
C GLY A 107 -14.51 -4.33 -2.87
N ALA A 108 -14.58 -5.64 -2.78
CA ALA A 108 -15.12 -6.54 -3.82
C ALA A 108 -15.66 -7.81 -3.18
N ALA A 109 -16.57 -8.52 -3.86
CA ALA A 109 -17.18 -9.77 -3.41
C ALA A 109 -17.70 -9.70 -1.96
N GLY A 110 -18.25 -8.55 -1.54
CA GLY A 110 -18.74 -8.32 -0.19
C GLY A 110 -17.67 -8.13 0.89
N PHE A 111 -16.36 -8.16 0.55
CA PHE A 111 -15.28 -7.83 1.46
C PHE A 111 -14.98 -6.33 1.40
N SER A 112 -14.80 -5.71 2.57
CA SER A 112 -14.21 -4.37 2.67
C SER A 112 -12.69 -4.49 2.79
N ILE A 113 -11.95 -3.87 1.87
CA ILE A 113 -10.49 -3.93 1.82
C ILE A 113 -9.91 -2.59 2.24
N ASN A 114 -9.27 -2.59 3.37
CA ASN A 114 -8.53 -1.46 3.94
C ASN A 114 -7.01 -1.75 3.97
N ALA A 115 -6.25 -0.99 4.74
CA ALA A 115 -4.81 -1.21 4.89
C ALA A 115 -4.46 -2.61 5.41
N LEU A 116 -5.28 -3.18 6.30
CA LEU A 116 -5.07 -4.54 6.81
C LEU A 116 -5.19 -5.61 5.71
N GLY A 117 -6.10 -5.44 4.75
CA GLY A 117 -6.21 -6.33 3.59
C GLY A 117 -4.92 -6.40 2.79
N PHE A 118 -4.27 -5.25 2.57
CA PHE A 118 -2.98 -5.19 1.89
C PHE A 118 -1.82 -5.68 2.78
N ALA A 119 -1.96 -5.62 4.10
CA ALA A 119 -1.01 -6.24 5.03
C ALA A 119 -1.12 -7.78 5.10
N GLY A 120 -2.20 -8.35 4.54
CA GLY A 120 -2.45 -9.79 4.51
C GLY A 120 -3.55 -10.28 5.45
N TYR A 121 -4.34 -9.36 6.04
CA TYR A 121 -5.47 -9.68 6.91
C TYR A 121 -6.78 -9.38 6.19
N LEU A 122 -7.49 -10.40 5.73
CA LEU A 122 -8.82 -10.23 5.13
C LEU A 122 -9.91 -10.38 6.19
N LEU A 123 -10.71 -9.34 6.34
CA LEU A 123 -11.85 -9.33 7.26
C LEU A 123 -13.12 -9.73 6.50
N ALA A 124 -13.64 -10.91 6.80
CA ALA A 124 -14.91 -11.39 6.26
C ALA A 124 -16.08 -10.87 7.12
N THR A 125 -16.92 -10.05 6.53
CA THR A 125 -18.21 -9.64 7.12
C THR A 125 -19.29 -10.66 6.82
N ALA A 126 -20.51 -10.45 7.30
CA ALA A 126 -21.65 -11.30 6.99
C ALA A 126 -21.99 -11.32 5.48
N SER A 127 -21.70 -10.21 4.77
CA SER A 127 -21.94 -10.06 3.33
C SER A 127 -20.79 -10.59 2.46
N ALA A 128 -19.68 -11.06 3.06
CA ALA A 128 -18.53 -11.53 2.32
C ALA A 128 -18.79 -12.86 1.61
N ASP A 129 -18.57 -12.90 0.30
CA ASP A 129 -18.66 -14.13 -0.49
C ASP A 129 -17.40 -14.99 -0.30
N ARG A 130 -17.47 -15.86 0.71
CA ARG A 130 -16.38 -16.78 1.05
C ARG A 130 -16.16 -17.86 -0.02
N ASN A 131 -17.19 -18.21 -0.80
CA ASN A 131 -17.05 -19.17 -1.89
C ASN A 131 -16.28 -18.54 -3.04
N TRP A 132 -16.62 -17.29 -3.39
CA TRP A 132 -15.84 -16.53 -4.36
C TRP A 132 -14.35 -16.46 -3.95
N LEU A 133 -14.05 -16.15 -2.69
CA LEU A 133 -12.69 -16.08 -2.19
C LEU A 133 -11.95 -17.44 -2.26
N LYS A 134 -12.64 -18.56 -1.96
CA LYS A 134 -12.07 -19.91 -2.08
C LYS A 134 -11.71 -20.25 -3.52
N VAL A 135 -12.53 -19.87 -4.47
CA VAL A 135 -12.35 -20.18 -5.90
C VAL A 135 -11.25 -19.31 -6.52
N HIS A 136 -11.28 -18.00 -6.25
CA HIS A 136 -10.43 -17.03 -6.95
C HIS A 136 -9.17 -16.63 -6.14
N GLY A 137 -9.16 -16.86 -4.85
CA GLY A 137 -8.06 -16.54 -3.96
C GLY A 137 -7.99 -15.06 -3.55
N PRO A 138 -7.15 -14.76 -2.54
CA PRO A 138 -7.03 -13.40 -1.99
C PRO A 138 -6.41 -12.40 -2.96
N GLU A 139 -5.50 -12.84 -3.83
CA GLU A 139 -4.85 -11.96 -4.81
C GLU A 139 -5.86 -11.44 -5.86
N ALA A 140 -6.80 -12.27 -6.28
CA ALA A 140 -7.87 -11.86 -7.19
C ALA A 140 -8.76 -10.80 -6.51
N LEU A 141 -9.06 -10.96 -5.22
CA LEU A 141 -9.82 -9.98 -4.44
C LEU A 141 -9.10 -8.62 -4.38
N LEU A 142 -7.81 -8.62 -4.10
CA LEU A 142 -7.02 -7.39 -4.06
C LEU A 142 -6.92 -6.73 -5.44
N ARG A 143 -6.77 -7.52 -6.52
CA ARG A 143 -6.75 -7.04 -7.91
C ARG A 143 -8.01 -6.27 -8.28
N GLU A 144 -9.16 -6.70 -7.78
CA GLU A 144 -10.42 -5.99 -7.98
C GLU A 144 -10.47 -4.60 -7.33
N VAL A 145 -9.65 -4.35 -6.32
CA VAL A 145 -9.68 -3.14 -5.49
C VAL A 145 -8.61 -2.12 -5.89
N VAL A 146 -7.47 -2.56 -6.41
CA VAL A 146 -6.33 -1.68 -6.69
C VAL A 146 -6.48 -0.85 -7.96
N LEU A 147 -5.73 0.24 -8.02
CA LEU A 147 -5.53 1.08 -9.19
C LEU A 147 -4.05 1.05 -9.57
N GLU A 148 -3.76 0.48 -10.73
CA GLU A 148 -2.38 0.36 -11.22
C GLU A 148 -1.72 1.73 -11.47
N ILE A 149 -0.43 1.80 -11.22
CA ILE A 149 0.41 2.93 -11.59
C ILE A 149 0.67 2.79 -13.08
N ARG A 150 0.05 3.65 -13.89
CA ARG A 150 0.41 3.73 -15.30
C ARG A 150 1.85 4.20 -15.38
N GLY A 151 2.73 3.39 -15.96
CA GLY A 151 4.08 3.83 -16.30
C GLY A 151 3.96 5.12 -17.13
N ASN A 152 4.77 6.12 -16.83
CA ASN A 152 4.99 7.24 -17.73
C ASN A 152 5.64 6.70 -19.01
N THR A 153 4.85 6.19 -19.94
CA THR A 153 5.22 6.20 -21.34
C THR A 153 5.14 7.66 -21.78
N VAL A 154 6.29 8.33 -21.75
CA VAL A 154 6.51 9.52 -22.57
C VAL A 154 6.31 9.04 -23.98
N VAL A 155 5.12 9.28 -24.54
CA VAL A 155 4.92 9.26 -25.96
C VAL A 155 5.60 10.53 -26.46
N GLU A 156 6.87 10.42 -26.86
CA GLU A 156 7.46 11.40 -27.76
C GLU A 156 6.65 11.33 -29.04
N SER A 157 5.74 12.27 -29.19
CA SER A 157 5.19 12.62 -30.49
C SER A 157 6.33 13.31 -31.24
N SER A 158 7.00 12.53 -32.09
CA SER A 158 7.87 13.07 -33.13
C SER A 158 7.05 13.76 -34.20
N PRO A 159 7.58 14.84 -34.82
CA PRO A 159 6.93 15.79 -35.72
C PRO A 159 6.46 15.22 -37.03
#